data_caf5a1087f78aa71ee3b840f9a8ba81b
#
_entry.id   caf5a1087f78aa71ee3b840f9a8ba81b
#
_cell.length_a   1.000
_cell.length_b   1.000
_cell.length_c   1.000
_cell.angle_alpha   90.00
_cell.angle_beta   90.00
_cell.angle_gamma   90.00
#
_symmetry.space_group_name_H-M   'P 1'
#
loop_
_entity.id
_entity.type
_entity.pdbx_description
1 polymer ?
#
loop_
_entity_poly.entity_id
_entity_poly.type
_entity_poly.pdbx_seq_one_letter_code
_entity_poly.pdbx_strand_id
1 'polypeptide(L)'
;MQVVQKRWLLANFTSGLMAGAYWGIDSAPVHYQLDGGPTYPGYTPALARDLIATIRTNYDVFSDAEAAVLENHGYLLAEAATRTHLAAERHEAPLQIPHPGWMSEPKIREALGDSSRQVFLGRGALHALLRPGPSIVPD
;
A
#
# COMPACT_ATOMS: atom_id res chain seq x y z
N MET A 1 -13.56 -9.09 15.41
CA MET A 1 -12.56 -8.64 16.41
C MET A 1 -11.86 -7.33 16.04
N GLN A 2 -11.45 -7.12 14.78
CA GLN A 2 -10.75 -5.90 14.34
C GLN A 2 -11.52 -4.57 14.52
N VAL A 3 -12.83 -4.54 14.35
CA VAL A 3 -13.66 -3.33 14.46
C VAL A 3 -13.68 -2.76 15.89
N VAL A 4 -13.69 -3.63 16.91
CA VAL A 4 -13.69 -3.21 18.33
C VAL A 4 -12.36 -2.61 18.72
N GLN A 5 -11.24 -3.22 18.28
CA GLN A 5 -9.89 -2.70 18.55
C GLN A 5 -9.66 -1.34 17.88
N LYS A 6 -10.10 -1.18 16.62
CA LYS A 6 -10.00 0.10 15.91
C LYS A 6 -10.77 1.20 16.64
N ARG A 7 -12.01 0.94 17.04
CA ARG A 7 -12.83 1.92 17.78
C ARG A 7 -12.20 2.29 19.12
N TRP A 8 -11.67 1.31 19.84
CA TRP A 8 -10.99 1.54 21.11
C TRP A 8 -9.74 2.43 20.93
N LEU A 9 -8.88 2.13 19.96
CA LEU A 9 -7.70 2.94 19.64
C LEU A 9 -8.08 4.38 19.28
N LEU A 10 -9.02 4.56 18.36
CA LEU A 10 -9.47 5.88 17.94
C LEU A 10 -10.07 6.68 19.11
N ALA A 11 -10.85 6.03 19.98
CA ALA A 11 -11.40 6.69 21.16
C ALA A 11 -10.31 7.16 22.13
N ASN A 12 -9.25 6.36 22.34
CA ASN A 12 -8.11 6.76 23.19
C ASN A 12 -7.28 7.89 22.57
N PHE A 13 -7.09 7.91 21.25
CA PHE A 13 -6.42 9.02 20.56
C PHE A 13 -7.25 10.30 20.63
N THR A 14 -8.57 10.21 20.40
CA THR A 14 -9.48 11.37 20.43
C THR A 14 -9.62 11.96 21.83
N SER A 15 -9.59 11.13 22.87
CA SER A 15 -9.65 11.57 24.27
C SER A 15 -8.32 12.06 24.83
N GLY A 16 -7.23 11.95 24.07
CA GLY A 16 -5.89 12.32 24.52
C GLY A 16 -5.26 11.39 25.56
N LEU A 17 -5.88 10.23 25.82
CA LEU A 17 -5.32 9.22 26.73
C LEU A 17 -4.10 8.54 26.14
N MET A 18 -3.99 8.50 24.81
CA MET A 18 -2.86 7.96 24.07
C MET A 18 -2.48 8.90 22.94
N ALA A 19 -1.18 9.05 22.69
CA ALA A 19 -0.67 9.67 21.47
C ALA A 19 -0.44 8.58 20.43
N GLY A 20 -0.82 8.83 19.18
CA GLY A 20 -0.64 7.88 18.12
C GLY A 20 -1.27 8.32 16.80
N ALA A 21 -0.99 7.56 15.76
CA ALA A 21 -1.59 7.72 14.45
C ALA A 21 -2.14 6.37 13.96
N TYR A 22 -3.22 6.41 13.20
CA TYR A 22 -3.84 5.22 12.61
C TYR A 22 -4.11 5.46 11.12
N TRP A 23 -3.78 4.49 10.33
CA TRP A 23 -4.13 4.47 8.90
C TRP A 23 -4.51 3.06 8.46
N GLY A 24 -5.32 2.99 7.41
CA GLY A 24 -5.70 1.74 6.74
C GLY A 24 -5.31 1.80 5.28
N ILE A 25 -5.23 0.66 4.63
CA ILE A 25 -4.88 0.56 3.20
C ILE A 25 -5.89 1.29 2.29
N ASP A 26 -7.12 1.47 2.74
CA ASP A 26 -8.20 2.20 2.06
C ASP A 26 -8.17 3.71 2.32
N SER A 27 -7.27 4.18 3.19
CA SER A 27 -7.10 5.60 3.48
C SER A 27 -6.29 6.31 2.39
N ALA A 28 -6.39 7.64 2.35
CA ALA A 28 -5.56 8.46 1.49
C ALA A 28 -4.93 9.61 2.30
N PRO A 29 -3.74 10.12 1.92
CA PRO A 29 -3.07 11.18 2.67
C PRO A 29 -3.92 12.44 2.89
N VAL A 30 -4.82 12.76 1.98
CA VAL A 30 -5.75 13.89 2.11
C VAL A 30 -6.67 13.78 3.33
N HIS A 31 -6.93 12.59 3.85
CA HIS A 31 -7.75 12.39 5.06
C HIS A 31 -7.05 12.87 6.34
N TYR A 32 -5.74 13.11 6.29
CA TYR A 32 -4.93 13.61 7.40
C TYR A 32 -4.63 15.10 7.27
N GLN A 33 -5.13 15.75 6.22
CA GLN A 33 -4.97 17.19 6.04
C GLN A 33 -5.93 17.94 6.99
N LEU A 34 -5.35 18.73 7.88
CA LEU A 34 -6.12 19.64 8.74
C LEU A 34 -6.43 20.93 7.98
N ASP A 35 -7.51 21.62 8.38
CA ASP A 35 -7.90 22.91 7.80
C ASP A 35 -6.76 23.93 7.94
N GLY A 36 -6.31 24.47 6.81
CA GLY A 36 -5.15 25.38 6.75
C GLY A 36 -3.79 24.73 6.94
N GLY A 37 -3.74 23.41 7.09
CA GLY A 37 -2.50 22.64 7.23
C GLY A 37 -1.81 22.33 5.90
N PRO A 38 -0.64 21.67 5.95
CA PRO A 38 0.10 21.30 4.75
C PRO A 38 -0.64 20.24 3.92
N THR A 39 -0.50 20.34 2.61
CA THR A 39 -1.00 19.29 1.69
C THR A 39 0.01 18.15 1.62
N TYR A 40 -0.46 16.93 1.81
CA TYR A 40 0.37 15.73 1.70
C TYR A 40 0.22 15.11 0.31
N PRO A 41 1.32 14.82 -0.40
CA PRO A 41 1.26 14.08 -1.65
C PRO A 41 0.80 12.65 -1.41
N GLY A 42 0.14 12.05 -2.39
CA GLY A 42 -0.29 10.66 -2.32
C GLY A 42 -1.36 10.32 -3.33
N TYR A 43 -1.85 9.12 -3.22
CA TYR A 43 -2.89 8.61 -4.11
C TYR A 43 -4.27 9.16 -3.73
N THR A 44 -5.14 9.27 -4.73
CA THR A 44 -6.51 9.74 -4.51
C THR A 44 -7.30 8.75 -3.66
N PRO A 45 -8.32 9.22 -2.89
CA PRO A 45 -9.19 8.32 -2.12
C PRO A 45 -9.86 7.24 -2.98
N ALA A 46 -10.21 7.57 -4.22
CA ALA A 46 -10.79 6.62 -5.16
C ALA A 46 -9.78 5.54 -5.55
N LEU A 47 -8.53 5.91 -5.87
CA LEU A 47 -7.50 4.94 -6.21
C LEU A 47 -7.15 4.04 -5.02
N ALA A 48 -7.03 4.62 -3.82
CA ALA A 48 -6.73 3.87 -2.60
C ALA A 48 -7.82 2.83 -2.30
N ARG A 49 -9.09 3.24 -2.27
CA ARG A 49 -10.22 2.38 -1.92
C ARG A 49 -10.56 1.37 -2.99
N ASP A 50 -10.63 1.81 -4.26
CA ASP A 50 -11.22 1.01 -5.33
C ASP A 50 -10.20 0.10 -6.03
N LEU A 51 -8.90 0.36 -5.85
CA LEU A 51 -7.84 -0.40 -6.49
C LEU A 51 -6.79 -0.92 -5.50
N ILE A 52 -6.11 -0.04 -4.74
CA ILE A 52 -5.01 -0.46 -3.87
C ILE A 52 -5.50 -1.37 -2.73
N ALA A 53 -6.62 -1.02 -2.09
CA ALA A 53 -7.21 -1.84 -1.03
C ALA A 53 -7.76 -3.19 -1.53
N THR A 54 -7.89 -3.38 -2.84
CA THR A 54 -8.34 -4.64 -3.45
C THR A 54 -7.20 -5.52 -3.94
N ILE A 55 -5.94 -5.07 -3.81
CA ILE A 55 -4.77 -5.91 -4.09
C ILE A 55 -4.88 -7.15 -3.20
N ARG A 56 -4.74 -8.32 -3.82
CA ARG A 56 -4.87 -9.61 -3.14
C ARG A 56 -3.85 -9.76 -2.00
N THR A 57 -4.28 -10.44 -0.94
CA THR A 57 -3.43 -10.76 0.22
C THR A 57 -3.09 -12.27 0.29
N ASN A 58 -3.14 -12.96 -0.84
CA ASN A 58 -2.78 -14.37 -0.94
C ASN A 58 -1.26 -14.54 -0.71
N TYR A 59 -0.84 -15.75 -0.30
CA TYR A 59 0.58 -16.13 -0.17
C TYR A 59 1.26 -16.27 -1.54
N ASP A 60 1.07 -15.29 -2.39
CA ASP A 60 1.55 -15.24 -3.76
C ASP A 60 2.52 -14.05 -3.92
N VAL A 61 3.37 -14.13 -4.93
CA VAL A 61 4.36 -13.07 -5.19
C VAL A 61 3.65 -11.84 -5.77
N PHE A 62 3.87 -10.67 -5.17
CA PHE A 62 3.45 -9.41 -5.75
C PHE A 62 4.23 -9.13 -7.03
N SER A 63 3.57 -8.53 -8.01
CA SER A 63 4.27 -7.93 -9.15
C SER A 63 5.09 -6.73 -8.71
N ASP A 64 6.10 -6.35 -9.49
CA ASP A 64 6.91 -5.16 -9.21
C ASP A 64 6.04 -3.90 -9.09
N ALA A 65 4.97 -3.82 -9.89
CA ALA A 65 4.01 -2.72 -9.84
C ALA A 65 3.21 -2.70 -8.54
N GLU A 66 2.70 -3.86 -8.10
CA GLU A 66 1.96 -4.00 -6.85
C GLU A 66 2.85 -3.64 -5.66
N ALA A 67 4.07 -4.17 -5.60
CA ALA A 67 5.03 -3.88 -4.54
C ALA A 67 5.34 -2.38 -4.48
N ALA A 68 5.70 -1.76 -5.61
CA ALA A 68 6.05 -0.35 -5.68
C ALA A 68 4.87 0.57 -5.26
N VAL A 69 3.64 0.24 -5.66
CA VAL A 69 2.45 1.03 -5.30
C VAL A 69 2.12 0.86 -3.82
N LEU A 70 2.21 -0.36 -3.27
CA LEU A 70 1.97 -0.63 -1.85
C LEU A 70 3.02 0.07 -0.96
N GLU A 71 4.29 0.03 -1.33
CA GLU A 71 5.36 0.72 -0.61
C GLU A 71 5.18 2.24 -0.62
N ASN A 72 4.89 2.84 -1.78
CA ASN A 72 4.58 4.26 -1.86
C ASN A 72 3.37 4.61 -1.00
N HIS A 73 2.30 3.82 -1.09
CA HIS A 73 1.07 4.07 -0.36
C HIS A 73 1.27 4.03 1.14
N GLY A 74 1.90 2.97 1.64
CA GLY A 74 2.21 2.83 3.06
C GLY A 74 3.10 3.95 3.58
N TYR A 75 4.15 4.30 2.84
CA TYR A 75 5.06 5.38 3.20
C TYR A 75 4.34 6.74 3.28
N LEU A 76 3.57 7.10 2.26
CA LEU A 76 2.87 8.39 2.20
C LEU A 76 1.76 8.52 3.24
N LEU A 77 1.06 7.42 3.55
CA LEU A 77 0.06 7.40 4.63
C LEU A 77 0.72 7.54 6.00
N ALA A 78 1.78 6.80 6.26
CA ALA A 78 2.52 6.88 7.51
C ALA A 78 3.05 8.30 7.73
N GLU A 79 3.63 8.90 6.71
CA GLU A 79 4.16 10.26 6.75
C GLU A 79 3.07 11.30 7.03
N ALA A 80 1.94 11.23 6.31
CA ALA A 80 0.83 12.15 6.53
C ALA A 80 0.23 12.00 7.93
N ALA A 81 -0.03 10.77 8.36
CA ALA A 81 -0.64 10.48 9.65
C ALA A 81 0.27 10.88 10.84
N THR A 82 1.58 10.58 10.77
CA THR A 82 2.52 10.91 11.83
C THR A 82 2.76 12.42 11.92
N ARG A 83 2.94 13.10 10.79
CA ARG A 83 3.10 14.57 10.78
C ARG A 83 1.87 15.29 11.31
N THR A 84 0.68 14.74 11.13
CA THR A 84 -0.56 15.34 11.61
C THR A 84 -0.77 15.11 13.10
N HIS A 85 -0.57 13.88 13.57
CA HIS A 85 -0.98 13.48 14.91
C HIS A 85 0.18 13.37 15.92
N LEU A 86 1.44 13.27 15.46
CA LEU A 86 2.63 13.17 16.29
C LEU A 86 3.56 14.36 16.08
N ALA A 87 3.03 15.57 16.20
CA ALA A 87 3.73 16.81 15.91
C ALA A 87 5.02 17.01 16.72
N ALA A 88 5.14 16.40 17.91
CA ALA A 88 6.33 16.46 18.76
C ALA A 88 7.52 15.69 18.20
N GLU A 89 7.28 14.73 17.30
CA GLU A 89 8.30 13.86 16.68
C GLU A 89 8.53 14.20 15.20
N ARG A 90 8.23 15.45 14.80
CA ARG A 90 8.40 15.86 13.41
C ARG A 90 9.87 15.80 13.00
N HIS A 91 10.17 14.84 12.15
CA HIS A 91 11.38 14.91 11.34
C HIS A 91 11.17 15.92 10.21
N GLU A 92 12.00 16.96 10.15
CA GLU A 92 12.01 17.93 9.05
C GLU A 92 12.66 17.35 7.77
N ALA A 93 12.92 16.06 7.75
CA ALA A 93 13.51 15.42 6.58
C ALA A 93 12.61 15.59 5.35
N PRO A 94 13.19 15.89 4.18
CA PRO A 94 12.43 15.97 2.94
C PRO A 94 11.79 14.62 2.62
N LEU A 95 10.55 14.67 2.13
CA LEU A 95 9.81 13.50 1.72
C LEU A 95 10.53 12.79 0.56
N GLN A 96 10.88 11.53 0.75
CA GLN A 96 11.52 10.70 -0.28
C GLN A 96 10.56 9.59 -0.69
N ILE A 97 9.85 9.78 -1.80
CA ILE A 97 8.94 8.77 -2.33
C ILE A 97 9.77 7.57 -2.80
N PRO A 98 9.52 6.34 -2.29
CA PRO A 98 10.32 5.15 -2.64
C PRO A 98 10.36 4.88 -4.14
N HIS A 99 9.21 4.98 -4.81
CA HIS A 99 9.06 4.69 -6.25
C HIS A 99 8.36 5.85 -6.96
N PRO A 100 9.07 6.97 -7.24
CA PRO A 100 8.43 8.17 -7.83
C PRO A 100 7.82 7.92 -9.21
N GLY A 101 8.33 6.97 -9.97
CA GLY A 101 7.77 6.55 -11.26
C GLY A 101 6.40 5.87 -11.17
N TRP A 102 5.92 5.56 -9.97
CA TRP A 102 4.61 4.95 -9.69
C TRP A 102 3.63 5.93 -9.01
N MET A 103 3.79 7.24 -9.20
CA MET A 103 2.86 8.24 -8.71
C MET A 103 1.77 8.63 -9.73
N SER A 104 1.86 8.14 -10.97
CA SER A 104 0.87 8.42 -12.03
C SER A 104 -0.34 7.49 -11.90
N GLU A 105 -1.52 8.04 -11.57
CA GLU A 105 -2.75 7.27 -11.42
C GLU A 105 -3.16 6.50 -12.68
N PRO A 106 -3.10 7.06 -13.91
CA PRO A 106 -3.41 6.29 -15.12
C PRO A 106 -2.51 5.05 -15.28
N LYS A 107 -1.21 5.20 -15.03
CA LYS A 107 -0.24 4.09 -15.09
C LYS A 107 -0.56 2.99 -14.07
N ILE A 108 -0.96 3.40 -12.86
CA ILE A 108 -1.31 2.45 -11.79
C ILE A 108 -2.59 1.69 -12.16
N ARG A 109 -3.61 2.38 -12.68
CA ARG A 109 -4.86 1.75 -13.10
C ARG A 109 -4.65 0.75 -14.23
N GLU A 110 -3.78 1.05 -15.18
CA GLU A 110 -3.39 0.13 -16.25
C GLU A 110 -2.67 -1.11 -15.69
N ALA A 111 -1.68 -0.90 -14.82
CA ALA A 111 -0.85 -1.99 -14.30
C ALA A 111 -1.55 -2.90 -13.29
N LEU A 112 -2.51 -2.37 -12.52
CA LEU A 112 -3.16 -3.07 -11.41
C LEU A 112 -4.63 -3.39 -11.67
N GLY A 113 -5.19 -3.01 -12.82
CA GLY A 113 -6.62 -3.17 -13.13
C GLY A 113 -7.16 -4.59 -12.93
N ASP A 114 -6.33 -5.60 -13.12
CA ASP A 114 -6.67 -7.02 -12.95
C ASP A 114 -6.01 -7.68 -11.72
N SER A 115 -5.31 -6.91 -10.88
CA SER A 115 -4.52 -7.45 -9.76
C SER A 115 -5.35 -8.30 -8.79
N SER A 116 -6.59 -7.94 -8.52
CA SER A 116 -7.50 -8.72 -7.65
C SER A 116 -7.91 -10.08 -8.21
N ARG A 117 -7.71 -10.30 -9.52
CA ARG A 117 -8.11 -11.53 -10.24
C ARG A 117 -6.94 -12.40 -10.63
N GLN A 118 -5.73 -11.87 -10.65
CA GLN A 118 -4.54 -12.60 -11.07
C GLN A 118 -4.00 -13.44 -9.92
N VAL A 119 -3.94 -14.75 -10.12
CA VAL A 119 -3.12 -15.65 -9.31
C VAL A 119 -1.74 -15.70 -9.98
N PHE A 120 -0.77 -14.99 -9.43
CA PHE A 120 0.61 -15.08 -9.89
C PHE A 120 1.22 -16.38 -9.36
N LEU A 121 1.11 -17.44 -10.13
CA LEU A 121 2.07 -18.52 -10.05
C LEU A 121 3.43 -17.91 -10.41
N GLY A 122 4.32 -17.79 -9.42
CA GLY A 122 5.59 -17.11 -9.61
C GLY A 122 6.28 -17.58 -10.90
N ARG A 123 6.92 -16.65 -11.61
CA ARG A 123 7.60 -16.92 -12.90
C ARG A 123 8.47 -18.20 -12.88
N GLY A 124 8.99 -18.59 -11.71
CA GLY A 124 9.72 -19.84 -11.50
C GLY A 124 8.87 -21.10 -11.61
N ALA A 125 7.61 -21.09 -11.20
CA ALA A 125 6.74 -22.26 -11.27
C ALA A 125 6.29 -22.56 -12.71
N LEU A 126 6.01 -21.54 -13.52
CA LEU A 126 5.68 -21.71 -14.93
C LEU A 126 6.87 -22.23 -15.73
N HIS A 127 8.09 -21.77 -15.42
CA HIS A 127 9.31 -22.27 -16.08
C HIS A 127 9.65 -23.71 -15.67
N ALA A 128 9.29 -24.13 -14.44
CA ALA A 128 9.46 -25.51 -13.99
C ALA A 128 8.45 -26.47 -14.64
N LEU A 129 7.23 -26.02 -14.90
CA LEU A 129 6.18 -26.79 -15.57
C LEU A 129 6.41 -26.92 -17.09
N LEU A 130 7.16 -26.00 -17.70
CA LEU A 130 7.45 -25.98 -19.13
C LEU A 130 8.82 -26.56 -19.48
N ARG A 131 9.60 -27.09 -18.52
CA ARG A 131 10.81 -27.85 -18.82
C ARG A 131 10.43 -29.17 -19.46
N PRO A 132 10.83 -29.41 -20.73
CA PRO A 132 10.72 -30.76 -21.30
C PRO A 132 11.56 -31.70 -20.42
N GLY A 133 10.94 -32.79 -20.01
CA GLY A 133 11.63 -33.86 -19.27
C GLY A 133 12.86 -34.37 -20.02
N PRO A 134 13.83 -34.95 -19.30
CA PRO A 134 15.01 -35.50 -19.94
C PRO A 134 14.59 -36.54 -20.99
N SER A 135 15.07 -36.35 -22.23
CA SER A 135 14.88 -37.32 -23.29
C SER A 135 15.52 -38.63 -22.85
N ILE A 136 14.70 -39.64 -22.60
CA ILE A 136 15.19 -41.03 -22.45
C ILE A 136 15.55 -41.48 -23.86
N VAL A 137 16.84 -41.52 -24.16
CA VAL A 137 17.37 -42.19 -25.35
C VAL A 137 17.49 -43.66 -24.96
N PRO A 138 16.77 -44.59 -25.58
CA PRO A 138 17.03 -46.04 -25.39
C PRO A 138 18.30 -46.41 -26.12
N ASP A 139 19.18 -47.16 -25.45
CA ASP A 139 20.34 -47.89 -26.04
C ASP A 139 19.90 -48.98 -27.00
#